data_0002f9bd5cc6b886431e46e98a9328dc
#
_entry.id   0002f9bd5cc6b886431e46e98a9328dc
#
_cell.length_a   1.000
_cell.length_b   1.000
_cell.length_c   1.000
_cell.angle_alpha   90.00
_cell.angle_beta   90.00
_cell.angle_gamma   90.00
#
_symmetry.space_group_name_H-M   'P 1'
#
loop_
_entity.id
_entity.type
_entity.pdbx_description
1 polymer ?
#
loop_
_entity_poly.entity_id
_entity_poly.type
_entity_poly.pdbx_seq_one_letter_code
_entity_poly.pdbx_strand_id
1 'polypeptide(L)'
;MNKELKENIMQGTLQAFNQKGLKFTMDDIAKILGISKKTIYQVFRDKEALFLETVDYLFDRIKDSEQKIVENPEMDTLQKIHTILGVMPECYQDVDFRQLYQLKEKYPEIYHQVEVRLETGWETTIALLEQGMQEGVIRPVQIPILKMMLEASLEQFFQLSLIHISEPT
;
A
#
# COMPACT_ATOMS: atom_id res chain seq x y z
N MET A 1 1.47 24.76 7.73
CA MET A 1 0.95 24.13 6.48
C MET A 1 -0.16 23.19 6.90
N ASN A 2 -1.32 23.26 6.28
CA ASN A 2 -2.50 22.50 6.72
C ASN A 2 -2.29 21.00 6.41
N LYS A 3 -2.13 20.16 7.44
CA LYS A 3 -1.95 18.71 7.34
C LYS A 3 -3.11 18.08 6.55
N GLU A 4 -4.31 18.53 6.82
CA GLU A 4 -5.53 18.07 6.14
C GLU A 4 -5.50 18.32 4.62
N LEU A 5 -5.05 19.50 4.19
CA LEU A 5 -4.90 19.79 2.75
C LEU A 5 -3.88 18.85 2.09
N LYS A 6 -2.76 18.57 2.78
CA LYS A 6 -1.73 17.66 2.28
C LYS A 6 -2.28 16.24 2.09
N GLU A 7 -3.00 15.73 3.09
CA GLU A 7 -3.64 14.41 3.04
C GLU A 7 -4.71 14.34 1.94
N ASN A 8 -5.54 15.36 1.81
CA ASN A 8 -6.55 15.43 0.75
C ASN A 8 -5.91 15.40 -0.66
N ILE A 9 -4.78 16.10 -0.86
CA ILE A 9 -4.07 16.07 -2.13
C ILE A 9 -3.51 14.68 -2.42
N MET A 10 -2.94 13.98 -1.43
CA MET A 10 -2.44 12.63 -1.60
C MET A 10 -3.57 11.62 -1.90
N GLN A 11 -4.72 11.74 -1.25
CA GLN A 11 -5.92 10.93 -1.56
C GLN A 11 -6.42 11.19 -2.99
N GLY A 12 -6.51 12.45 -3.40
CA GLY A 12 -6.85 12.81 -4.78
C GLY A 12 -5.82 12.29 -5.80
N THR A 13 -4.55 12.18 -5.40
CA THR A 13 -3.50 11.60 -6.23
C THR A 13 -3.70 10.09 -6.43
N LEU A 14 -4.04 9.33 -5.38
CA LEU A 14 -4.41 7.92 -5.50
C LEU A 14 -5.60 7.72 -6.42
N GLN A 15 -6.64 8.54 -6.28
CA GLN A 15 -7.81 8.49 -7.14
C GLN A 15 -7.46 8.79 -8.60
N ALA A 16 -6.63 9.79 -8.87
CA ALA A 16 -6.16 10.12 -10.21
C ALA A 16 -5.31 8.98 -10.81
N PHE A 17 -4.46 8.38 -10.00
CA PHE A 17 -3.65 7.23 -10.38
C PHE A 17 -4.51 6.02 -10.75
N ASN A 18 -5.52 5.69 -9.97
CA ASN A 18 -6.43 4.59 -10.27
C ASN A 18 -7.21 4.80 -11.57
N GLN A 19 -7.57 6.04 -11.87
CA GLN A 19 -8.31 6.37 -13.10
C GLN A 19 -7.43 6.39 -14.37
N LYS A 20 -6.19 6.86 -14.27
CA LYS A 20 -5.33 7.17 -15.42
C LYS A 20 -3.95 6.50 -15.39
N GLY A 21 -3.67 5.72 -14.36
CA GLY A 21 -2.35 5.16 -14.16
C GLY A 21 -1.28 6.24 -14.06
N LEU A 22 -0.08 5.93 -14.48
CA LEU A 22 1.07 6.87 -14.47
C LEU A 22 0.88 8.12 -15.36
N LYS A 23 -0.17 8.16 -16.20
CA LYS A 23 -0.46 9.30 -17.07
C LYS A 23 -1.25 10.40 -16.37
N PHE A 24 -1.65 10.23 -15.11
CA PHE A 24 -2.33 11.28 -14.35
C PHE A 24 -1.49 12.57 -14.32
N THR A 25 -2.16 13.70 -14.21
CA THR A 25 -1.55 15.04 -14.18
C THR A 25 -1.97 15.81 -12.94
N MET A 26 -1.24 16.89 -12.64
CA MET A 26 -1.63 17.82 -11.55
C MET A 26 -3.01 18.46 -11.82
N ASP A 27 -3.40 18.63 -13.11
CA ASP A 27 -4.72 19.13 -13.47
C ASP A 27 -5.83 18.12 -13.17
N ASP A 28 -5.55 16.81 -13.28
CA ASP A 28 -6.52 15.77 -12.92
C ASP A 28 -6.78 15.79 -11.41
N ILE A 29 -5.73 15.89 -10.61
CA ILE A 29 -5.86 16.00 -9.15
C ILE A 29 -6.64 17.27 -8.78
N ALA A 30 -6.29 18.40 -9.39
CA ALA A 30 -6.98 19.68 -9.15
C ALA A 30 -8.49 19.59 -9.45
N LYS A 31 -8.86 18.91 -10.55
CA LYS A 31 -10.27 18.66 -10.92
C LYS A 31 -10.99 17.74 -9.93
N ILE A 32 -10.34 16.63 -9.50
CA ILE A 32 -10.89 15.69 -8.53
C ILE A 32 -11.22 16.40 -7.22
N LEU A 33 -10.31 17.26 -6.77
CA LEU A 33 -10.42 17.92 -5.47
C LEU A 33 -11.20 19.26 -5.51
N GLY A 34 -11.50 19.78 -6.71
CA GLY A 34 -12.12 21.09 -6.85
C GLY A 34 -11.23 22.26 -6.39
N ILE A 35 -9.90 22.11 -6.46
CA ILE A 35 -8.93 23.13 -6.05
C ILE A 35 -8.09 23.60 -7.25
N SER A 36 -7.36 24.70 -7.07
CA SER A 36 -6.46 25.18 -8.11
C SER A 36 -5.17 24.36 -8.18
N LYS A 37 -4.60 24.18 -9.37
CA LYS A 37 -3.28 23.61 -9.57
C LYS A 37 -2.20 24.36 -8.77
N LYS A 38 -2.35 25.69 -8.64
CA LYS A 38 -1.47 26.53 -7.84
C LYS A 38 -1.48 26.09 -6.37
N THR A 39 -2.63 25.72 -5.82
CA THR A 39 -2.78 25.22 -4.45
C THR A 39 -1.98 23.95 -4.25
N ILE A 40 -1.99 23.02 -5.21
CA ILE A 40 -1.19 21.80 -5.14
C ILE A 40 0.32 22.12 -5.14
N TYR A 41 0.77 23.02 -6.04
CA TYR A 41 2.17 23.43 -6.11
C TYR A 41 2.67 24.24 -4.89
N GLN A 42 1.77 24.78 -4.07
CA GLN A 42 2.14 25.38 -2.78
C GLN A 42 2.54 24.32 -1.73
N VAL A 43 2.08 23.09 -1.90
CA VAL A 43 2.32 21.97 -0.97
C VAL A 43 3.43 21.05 -1.49
N PHE A 44 3.39 20.73 -2.78
CA PHE A 44 4.31 19.80 -3.43
C PHE A 44 5.05 20.49 -4.59
N ARG A 45 6.37 20.35 -4.61
CA ARG A 45 7.23 20.97 -5.62
C ARG A 45 6.87 20.56 -7.05
N ASP A 46 6.62 19.27 -7.26
CA ASP A 46 6.34 18.67 -8.55
C ASP A 46 5.52 17.37 -8.39
N LYS A 47 5.16 16.75 -9.51
CA LYS A 47 4.39 15.50 -9.54
C LYS A 47 5.12 14.34 -8.89
N GLU A 48 6.44 14.26 -9.08
CA GLU A 48 7.25 13.15 -8.57
C GLU A 48 7.35 13.21 -7.05
N ALA A 49 7.64 14.39 -6.48
CA ALA A 49 7.62 14.62 -5.03
C ALA A 49 6.24 14.32 -4.42
N LEU A 50 5.16 14.76 -5.07
CA LEU A 50 3.80 14.42 -4.64
C LEU A 50 3.56 12.92 -4.65
N PHE A 51 3.97 12.23 -5.72
CA PHE A 51 3.70 10.81 -5.86
C PHE A 51 4.53 9.98 -4.88
N LEU A 52 5.79 10.33 -4.64
CA LEU A 52 6.64 9.70 -3.64
C LEU A 52 6.01 9.79 -2.24
N GLU A 53 5.60 11.00 -1.82
CA GLU A 53 4.93 11.18 -0.54
C GLU A 53 3.55 10.49 -0.47
N THR A 54 2.87 10.33 -1.61
CA THR A 54 1.61 9.58 -1.70
C THR A 54 1.84 8.09 -1.47
N VAL A 55 2.95 7.53 -1.96
CA VAL A 55 3.34 6.14 -1.67
C VAL A 55 3.58 5.95 -0.18
N ASP A 56 4.37 6.83 0.47
CA ASP A 56 4.58 6.75 1.92
C ASP A 56 3.26 6.86 2.70
N TYR A 57 2.42 7.81 2.34
CA TYR A 57 1.09 7.98 2.93
C TYR A 57 0.25 6.70 2.83
N LEU A 58 0.27 6.03 1.68
CA LEU A 58 -0.44 4.77 1.48
C LEU A 58 0.06 3.69 2.43
N PHE A 59 1.37 3.48 2.52
CA PHE A 59 1.96 2.49 3.42
C PHE A 59 1.74 2.81 4.90
N ASP A 60 1.76 4.08 5.28
CA ASP A 60 1.43 4.50 6.66
C ASP A 60 -0.03 4.18 7.00
N ARG A 61 -0.97 4.38 6.07
CA ARG A 61 -2.39 3.99 6.24
C ARG A 61 -2.56 2.48 6.42
N ILE A 62 -1.71 1.69 5.75
CA ILE A 62 -1.66 0.24 5.94
C ILE A 62 -1.24 -0.10 7.36
N LYS A 63 -0.17 0.52 7.83
CA LYS A 63 0.32 0.33 9.21
C LYS A 63 -0.71 0.73 10.25
N ASP A 64 -1.41 1.83 10.05
CA ASP A 64 -2.53 2.23 10.91
C ASP A 64 -3.64 1.17 10.95
N SER A 65 -3.92 0.51 9.82
CA SER A 65 -4.92 -0.56 9.75
C SER A 65 -4.45 -1.82 10.47
N GLU A 66 -3.20 -2.22 10.31
CA GLU A 66 -2.58 -3.33 11.04
C GLU A 66 -2.62 -3.09 12.56
N GLN A 67 -2.27 -1.88 12.99
CA GLN A 67 -2.29 -1.52 14.40
C GLN A 67 -3.69 -1.62 15.00
N LYS A 68 -4.72 -1.18 14.29
CA LYS A 68 -6.13 -1.32 14.72
C LYS A 68 -6.54 -2.79 14.89
N ILE A 69 -6.05 -3.68 14.04
CA ILE A 69 -6.30 -5.12 14.17
C ILE A 69 -5.64 -5.66 15.44
N VAL A 70 -4.37 -5.32 15.67
CA VAL A 70 -3.63 -5.77 16.86
C VAL A 70 -4.27 -5.26 18.16
N GLU A 71 -4.72 -4.02 18.17
CA GLU A 71 -5.34 -3.38 19.35
C GLU A 71 -6.80 -3.78 19.56
N ASN A 72 -7.44 -4.49 18.63
CA ASN A 72 -8.84 -4.85 18.74
C ASN A 72 -9.06 -5.87 19.88
N PRO A 73 -9.75 -5.51 20.98
CA PRO A 73 -9.99 -6.40 22.10
C PRO A 73 -11.00 -7.51 21.83
N GLU A 74 -11.82 -7.37 20.78
CA GLU A 74 -12.83 -8.34 20.39
C GLU A 74 -12.27 -9.50 19.56
N MET A 75 -11.00 -9.41 19.14
CA MET A 75 -10.31 -10.44 18.36
C MET A 75 -9.32 -11.21 19.22
N ASP A 76 -9.38 -12.54 19.18
CA ASP A 76 -8.30 -13.38 19.66
C ASP A 76 -7.07 -13.37 18.74
N THR A 77 -5.96 -13.92 19.18
CA THR A 77 -4.69 -13.92 18.43
C THR A 77 -4.82 -14.59 17.07
N LEU A 78 -5.57 -15.69 16.97
CA LEU A 78 -5.76 -16.41 15.70
C LEU A 78 -6.60 -15.58 14.71
N GLN A 79 -7.64 -14.92 15.20
CA GLN A 79 -8.47 -14.02 14.39
C GLN A 79 -7.65 -12.84 13.88
N LYS A 80 -6.78 -12.24 14.73
CA LYS A 80 -5.87 -11.16 14.33
C LYS A 80 -4.91 -11.61 13.23
N ILE A 81 -4.29 -12.80 13.38
CA ILE A 81 -3.40 -13.40 12.37
C ILE A 81 -4.15 -13.60 11.05
N HIS A 82 -5.34 -14.19 11.10
CA HIS A 82 -6.18 -14.38 9.90
C HIS A 82 -6.51 -13.05 9.22
N THR A 83 -6.85 -12.04 10.00
CA THR A 83 -7.24 -10.73 9.45
C THR A 83 -6.04 -10.03 8.81
N ILE A 84 -4.87 -10.02 9.46
CA ILE A 84 -3.66 -9.40 8.88
C ILE A 84 -3.20 -10.10 7.60
N LEU A 85 -3.24 -11.45 7.56
CA LEU A 85 -2.73 -12.21 6.42
C LEU A 85 -3.76 -12.42 5.30
N GLY A 86 -5.04 -12.43 5.62
CA GLY A 86 -6.11 -12.82 4.69
C GLY A 86 -6.96 -11.68 4.16
N VAL A 87 -6.94 -10.53 4.80
CA VAL A 87 -7.76 -9.37 4.39
C VAL A 87 -6.85 -8.23 3.97
N MET A 88 -6.96 -7.85 2.71
CA MET A 88 -6.34 -6.63 2.24
C MET A 88 -7.03 -5.43 2.91
N PRO A 89 -6.32 -4.55 3.63
CA PRO A 89 -6.91 -3.38 4.26
C PRO A 89 -7.73 -2.56 3.25
N GLU A 90 -8.80 -1.91 3.70
CA GLU A 90 -9.68 -1.10 2.84
C GLU A 90 -8.90 -0.08 1.99
N CYS A 91 -7.80 0.45 2.53
CA CYS A 91 -6.94 1.38 1.81
C CYS A 91 -6.22 0.78 0.59
N TYR A 92 -6.16 -0.56 0.44
CA TYR A 92 -5.64 -1.22 -0.75
C TYR A 92 -6.69 -1.49 -1.82
N GLN A 93 -7.97 -1.56 -1.45
CA GLN A 93 -9.04 -1.93 -2.40
C GLN A 93 -9.13 -0.96 -3.58
N ASP A 94 -8.72 0.28 -3.34
CA ASP A 94 -8.75 1.35 -4.34
C ASP A 94 -7.44 1.51 -5.13
N VAL A 95 -6.39 0.73 -4.84
CA VAL A 95 -5.09 0.87 -5.52
C VAL A 95 -4.90 -0.23 -6.56
N ASP A 96 -4.75 0.17 -7.82
CA ASP A 96 -4.37 -0.76 -8.89
C ASP A 96 -2.86 -1.07 -8.83
N PHE A 97 -2.49 -2.06 -8.02
CA PHE A 97 -1.10 -2.49 -7.85
C PHE A 97 -0.43 -2.96 -9.14
N ARG A 98 -1.20 -3.36 -10.16
CA ARG A 98 -0.65 -3.73 -11.49
C ARG A 98 0.13 -2.58 -12.13
N GLN A 99 -0.24 -1.37 -11.79
CA GLN A 99 0.40 -0.17 -12.34
C GLN A 99 1.69 0.18 -11.58
N LEU A 100 1.91 -0.34 -10.38
CA LEU A 100 3.13 -0.10 -9.62
C LEU A 100 4.36 -0.70 -10.32
N TYR A 101 4.21 -1.84 -11.00
CA TYR A 101 5.32 -2.42 -11.77
C TYR A 101 5.81 -1.51 -12.90
N GLN A 102 4.91 -0.73 -13.50
CA GLN A 102 5.28 0.25 -14.54
C GLN A 102 6.10 1.43 -13.98
N LEU A 103 6.12 1.61 -12.64
CA LEU A 103 6.98 2.62 -12.00
C LEU A 103 8.46 2.34 -12.22
N LYS A 104 8.86 1.07 -12.29
CA LYS A 104 10.26 0.65 -12.43
C LYS A 104 10.97 1.33 -13.58
N GLU A 105 10.29 1.48 -14.72
CA GLU A 105 10.86 2.11 -15.91
C GLU A 105 10.75 3.64 -15.88
N LYS A 106 9.64 4.17 -15.37
CA LYS A 106 9.31 5.58 -15.50
C LYS A 106 9.68 6.43 -14.29
N TYR A 107 9.62 5.84 -13.09
CA TYR A 107 9.88 6.51 -11.81
C TYR A 107 10.65 5.56 -10.88
N PRO A 108 11.93 5.27 -11.19
CA PRO A 108 12.71 4.26 -10.45
C PRO A 108 12.86 4.58 -8.95
N GLU A 109 12.96 5.85 -8.56
CA GLU A 109 13.02 6.27 -7.17
C GLU A 109 11.73 5.92 -6.41
N ILE A 110 10.57 6.14 -7.04
CA ILE A 110 9.27 5.79 -6.44
C ILE A 110 9.13 4.26 -6.34
N TYR A 111 9.58 3.53 -7.37
CA TYR A 111 9.58 2.07 -7.34
C TYR A 111 10.46 1.53 -6.22
N HIS A 112 11.66 2.08 -6.06
CA HIS A 112 12.57 1.72 -4.97
C HIS A 112 11.93 1.97 -3.59
N GLN A 113 11.24 3.10 -3.42
CA GLN A 113 10.51 3.36 -2.17
C GLN A 113 9.44 2.30 -1.90
N VAL A 114 8.69 1.88 -2.92
CA VAL A 114 7.72 0.79 -2.79
C VAL A 114 8.40 -0.51 -2.37
N GLU A 115 9.53 -0.88 -3.00
CA GLU A 115 10.31 -2.08 -2.63
C GLU A 115 10.75 -2.03 -1.17
N VAL A 116 11.36 -0.93 -0.74
CA VAL A 116 11.81 -0.73 0.65
C VAL A 116 10.64 -0.88 1.63
N ARG A 117 9.50 -0.29 1.34
CA ARG A 117 8.31 -0.36 2.21
C ARG A 117 7.72 -1.78 2.27
N LEU A 118 7.74 -2.51 1.17
CA LEU A 118 7.32 -3.93 1.11
C LEU A 118 8.26 -4.85 1.90
N GLU A 119 9.57 -4.61 1.83
CA GLU A 119 10.58 -5.41 2.55
C GLU A 119 10.59 -5.16 4.06
N THR A 120 10.35 -3.91 4.48
CA THR A 120 10.51 -3.47 5.88
C THR A 120 9.23 -3.44 6.69
N GLY A 121 8.09 -3.69 6.10
CA GLY A 121 6.79 -3.50 6.73
C GLY A 121 6.26 -4.70 7.54
N TRP A 122 7.08 -5.64 7.99
CA TRP A 122 6.62 -6.93 8.55
C TRP A 122 6.60 -7.03 10.07
N GLU A 123 7.05 -6.02 10.80
CA GLU A 123 7.28 -6.09 12.24
C GLU A 123 6.01 -6.48 13.01
N THR A 124 4.88 -5.87 12.69
CA THR A 124 3.59 -6.13 13.34
C THR A 124 3.11 -7.55 13.07
N THR A 125 3.18 -7.98 11.81
CA THR A 125 2.78 -9.32 11.39
C THR A 125 3.66 -10.40 12.04
N ILE A 126 4.98 -10.18 12.08
CA ILE A 126 5.95 -11.10 12.71
C ILE A 126 5.66 -11.22 14.21
N ALA A 127 5.51 -10.10 14.91
CA ALA A 127 5.23 -10.11 16.35
C ALA A 127 3.92 -10.88 16.67
N LEU A 128 2.90 -10.71 15.84
CA LEU A 128 1.63 -11.41 16.01
C LEU A 128 1.75 -12.92 15.73
N LEU A 129 2.55 -13.33 14.75
CA LEU A 129 2.84 -14.74 14.48
C LEU A 129 3.65 -15.38 15.63
N GLU A 130 4.65 -14.68 16.15
CA GLU A 130 5.43 -15.13 17.31
C GLU A 130 4.55 -15.30 18.55
N GLN A 131 3.64 -14.35 18.79
CA GLN A 131 2.66 -14.46 19.86
C GLN A 131 1.76 -15.68 19.66
N GLY A 132 1.23 -15.90 18.47
CA GLY A 132 0.38 -17.06 18.16
C GLY A 132 1.09 -18.40 18.34
N MET A 133 2.40 -18.49 18.05
CA MET A 133 3.21 -19.67 18.34
C MET A 133 3.41 -19.87 19.86
N GLN A 134 3.66 -18.80 20.61
CA GLN A 134 3.82 -18.86 22.08
C GLN A 134 2.53 -19.28 22.77
N GLU A 135 1.38 -18.81 22.31
CA GLU A 135 0.07 -19.19 22.82
C GLU A 135 -0.38 -20.59 22.35
N GLY A 136 0.34 -21.19 21.39
CA GLY A 136 0.00 -22.49 20.82
C GLY A 136 -1.24 -22.49 19.92
N VAL A 137 -1.71 -21.30 19.48
CA VAL A 137 -2.87 -21.17 18.58
C VAL A 137 -2.49 -21.40 17.12
N ILE A 138 -1.21 -21.29 16.79
CA ILE A 138 -0.64 -21.74 15.51
C ILE A 138 0.55 -22.67 15.74
N ARG A 139 0.78 -23.59 14.82
CA ARG A 139 1.96 -24.45 14.85
C ARG A 139 3.24 -23.63 14.69
N PRO A 140 4.38 -24.08 15.22
CA PRO A 140 5.67 -23.47 14.96
C PRO A 140 5.95 -23.36 13.46
N VAL A 141 6.29 -22.16 13.02
CA VAL A 141 6.70 -21.87 11.62
C VAL A 141 8.07 -21.18 11.63
N GLN A 142 8.81 -21.36 10.56
CA GLN A 142 10.08 -20.65 10.35
C GLN A 142 9.76 -19.27 9.80
N ILE A 143 9.77 -18.24 10.66
CA ILE A 143 9.42 -16.86 10.30
C ILE A 143 10.16 -16.36 9.04
N PRO A 144 11.50 -16.54 8.90
CA PRO A 144 12.21 -16.09 7.71
C PRO A 144 11.71 -16.75 6.42
N ILE A 145 11.35 -18.02 6.47
CA ILE A 145 10.83 -18.77 5.30
C ILE A 145 9.41 -18.26 4.97
N LEU A 146 8.56 -18.13 5.99
CA LEU A 146 7.20 -17.62 5.79
C LEU A 146 7.21 -16.20 5.21
N LYS A 147 8.06 -15.31 5.75
CA LYS A 147 8.23 -13.95 5.24
C LYS A 147 8.63 -13.96 3.76
N MET A 148 9.67 -14.74 3.40
CA MET A 148 10.13 -14.87 2.03
C MET A 148 9.02 -15.39 1.09
N MET A 149 8.20 -16.35 1.53
CA MET A 149 7.09 -16.86 0.74
C MET A 149 6.01 -15.79 0.52
N LEU A 150 5.69 -14.99 1.54
CA LEU A 150 4.71 -13.91 1.43
C LEU A 150 5.23 -12.78 0.53
N GLU A 151 6.48 -12.36 0.69
CA GLU A 151 7.13 -11.36 -0.17
C GLU A 151 7.14 -11.80 -1.64
N ALA A 152 7.58 -13.02 -1.91
CA ALA A 152 7.59 -13.57 -3.27
C ALA A 152 6.17 -13.66 -3.87
N SER A 153 5.17 -13.99 -3.04
CA SER A 153 3.77 -14.04 -3.48
C SER A 153 3.23 -12.66 -3.82
N LEU A 154 3.55 -11.64 -3.02
CA LEU A 154 3.17 -10.25 -3.29
C LEU A 154 3.86 -9.74 -4.55
N GLU A 155 5.17 -9.95 -4.69
CA GLU A 155 5.92 -9.57 -5.88
C GLU A 155 5.35 -10.23 -7.14
N GLN A 156 5.08 -11.54 -7.07
CA GLN A 156 4.47 -12.28 -8.17
C GLN A 156 3.06 -11.77 -8.48
N PHE A 157 2.27 -11.40 -7.48
CA PHE A 157 0.95 -10.81 -7.68
C PHE A 157 1.03 -9.49 -8.45
N PHE A 158 2.02 -8.64 -8.17
CA PHE A 158 2.25 -7.41 -8.94
C PHE A 158 2.74 -7.67 -10.36
N GLN A 159 3.52 -8.74 -10.58
CA GLN A 159 4.04 -9.12 -11.90
C GLN A 159 2.99 -9.85 -12.76
N LEU A 160 2.20 -10.78 -12.19
CA LEU A 160 1.23 -11.61 -12.92
C LEU A 160 0.05 -10.83 -13.48
N SER A 161 -0.23 -9.66 -12.95
CA SER A 161 -1.24 -8.78 -13.52
C SER A 161 -0.88 -8.26 -14.93
N LEU A 162 0.35 -8.52 -15.40
CA LEU A 162 0.76 -8.28 -16.79
C LEU A 162 0.46 -9.46 -17.72
N ILE A 163 0.19 -10.64 -17.17
CA ILE A 163 -0.22 -11.80 -17.96
C ILE A 163 -1.73 -11.76 -18.05
N HIS A 164 -2.25 -11.33 -19.19
CA HIS A 164 -3.66 -11.39 -19.53
C HIS A 164 -4.26 -12.74 -19.10
N ILE A 165 -5.13 -12.71 -18.12
CA ILE A 165 -6.22 -13.66 -18.11
C ILE A 165 -7.16 -13.14 -19.18
N SER A 166 -6.96 -13.60 -20.42
CA SER A 166 -7.94 -13.48 -21.46
C SER A 166 -9.18 -14.19 -20.92
N GLU A 167 -10.26 -13.45 -20.74
CA GLU A 167 -11.54 -14.05 -20.41
C GLU A 167 -11.81 -15.13 -21.48
N PRO A 168 -12.18 -16.35 -21.08
CA PRO A 168 -12.63 -17.34 -22.05
C PRO A 168 -13.90 -16.78 -22.70
N THR A 169 -13.81 -16.56 -24.02
CA THR A 169 -14.95 -16.27 -24.88
C THR A 169 -16.03 -17.33 -24.78
#